data_d37675edf9416719844a2a3ac4cd7aaf
#
_entry.id   d37675edf9416719844a2a3ac4cd7aaf
#
_cell.length_a   1.000
_cell.length_b   1.000
_cell.length_c   1.000
_cell.angle_alpha   90.00
_cell.angle_beta   90.00
_cell.angle_gamma   90.00
#
_symmetry.space_group_name_H-M   'P 1'
#
loop_
_entity.id
_entity.type
_entity.pdbx_description
1 polymer ?
#
loop_
_entity_poly.entity_id
_entity_poly.type
_entity_poly.pdbx_seq_one_letter_code
_entity_poly.pdbx_strand_id
1 'polypeptide(L)'
;INMGLMKLTGYNCALFIAIIIQMFCGFYATLFLQRIFREVLELDKAASSILTLLFFSFGYVMVTCIVPDHFVISMLLLILALYVSGRRIKHNHPLKIWQTVVYFVLTAGTSLNNGLKIFFSALFVNRKRFFCPKYLLLAVILPAALLWGFCRWEYRTFVWPVEMARKEMKAKKAAEKKARQERMAQLKQIKDSLTKDSIQRGLKIIKPEEIAQKAKNDSIQKAKQLARNEARKKRGPKQGAPIMKGEFMNWTDATSSRTLSIVENLM
;
A
#
# COMPACT_ATOMS: atom_id res chain seq x y z
N ILE A 1 -1.46 18.70 7.33
CA ILE A 1 -0.14 19.34 7.46
C ILE A 1 0.46 19.59 6.08
N ASN A 2 0.65 18.58 5.21
CA ASN A 2 1.26 18.73 3.89
C ASN A 2 0.51 19.74 2.99
N MET A 3 -0.83 19.70 2.94
CA MET A 3 -1.62 20.66 2.17
C MET A 3 -1.43 22.12 2.62
N GLY A 4 -1.24 22.35 3.93
CA GLY A 4 -0.92 23.69 4.46
C GLY A 4 0.48 24.15 4.04
N LEU A 5 1.47 23.25 4.13
CA LEU A 5 2.84 23.53 3.70
C LEU A 5 2.94 23.77 2.19
N MET A 6 2.22 22.98 1.38
CA MET A 6 2.14 23.19 -0.07
C MET A 6 1.59 24.57 -0.43
N LYS A 7 0.58 25.06 0.28
CA LYS A 7 0.03 26.41 0.07
C LYS A 7 1.04 27.51 0.41
N LEU A 8 1.91 27.29 1.39
CA LEU A 8 2.91 28.26 1.86
C LEU A 8 4.19 28.21 1.03
N THR A 9 4.68 27.03 0.70
CA THR A 9 6.00 26.83 0.08
C THR A 9 5.95 26.51 -1.41
N GLY A 10 4.80 26.11 -1.94
CA GLY A 10 4.66 25.63 -3.31
C GLY A 10 5.24 24.24 -3.58
N TYR A 11 5.84 23.59 -2.56
CA TYR A 11 6.48 22.26 -2.70
C TYR A 11 5.70 21.16 -1.99
N ASN A 12 5.77 19.94 -2.53
CA ASN A 12 5.21 18.77 -1.88
C ASN A 12 6.19 18.21 -0.83
N CYS A 13 5.96 18.55 0.44
CA CYS A 13 6.80 18.14 1.56
C CYS A 13 6.36 16.83 2.23
N ALA A 14 5.44 16.06 1.62
CA ALA A 14 4.87 14.85 2.25
C ALA A 14 5.94 13.83 2.69
N LEU A 15 6.94 13.60 1.85
CA LEU A 15 8.03 12.67 2.15
C LEU A 15 8.89 13.14 3.35
N PHE A 16 9.24 14.43 3.38
CA PHE A 16 10.02 14.98 4.50
C PHE A 16 9.27 14.88 5.82
N ILE A 17 7.96 15.19 5.81
CA ILE A 17 7.11 15.07 6.98
C ILE A 17 7.05 13.59 7.44
N ALA A 18 6.88 12.65 6.52
CA ALA A 18 6.86 11.23 6.82
C ALA A 18 8.17 10.76 7.44
N ILE A 19 9.32 11.18 6.88
CA ILE A 19 10.66 10.85 7.42
C ILE A 19 10.84 11.40 8.83
N ILE A 20 10.46 12.67 9.08
CA ILE A 20 10.57 13.28 10.41
C ILE A 20 9.73 12.51 11.44
N ILE A 21 8.47 12.20 11.09
CA ILE A 21 7.58 11.41 11.97
C ILE A 21 8.20 10.03 12.24
N GLN A 22 8.77 9.40 11.23
CA GLN A 22 9.37 8.09 11.31
C GLN A 22 10.60 8.07 12.21
N MET A 23 11.50 9.05 12.04
CA MET A 23 12.67 9.22 12.93
C MET A 23 12.25 9.42 14.38
N PHE A 24 11.25 10.26 14.61
CA PHE A 24 10.69 10.50 15.94
C PHE A 24 10.12 9.21 16.54
N CYS A 25 9.30 8.49 15.78
CA CYS A 25 8.72 7.22 16.22
C CYS A 25 9.78 6.16 16.51
N GLY A 26 10.80 6.02 15.66
CA GLY A 26 11.91 5.08 15.87
C GLY A 26 12.72 5.40 17.12
N PHE A 27 13.03 6.69 17.33
CA PHE A 27 13.75 7.16 18.51
C PHE A 27 12.98 6.85 19.80
N TYR A 28 11.70 7.20 19.88
CA TYR A 28 10.90 6.91 21.06
C TYR A 28 10.65 5.42 21.26
N ALA A 29 10.50 4.64 20.18
CA ALA A 29 10.40 3.18 20.28
C ALA A 29 11.65 2.58 20.94
N THR A 30 12.84 3.06 20.55
CA THR A 30 14.12 2.65 21.17
C THR A 30 14.15 3.00 22.66
N LEU A 31 13.77 4.22 23.04
CA LEU A 31 13.75 4.65 24.44
C LEU A 31 12.78 3.81 25.29
N PHE A 32 11.56 3.57 24.81
CA PHE A 32 10.59 2.78 25.57
C PHE A 32 10.99 1.31 25.62
N LEU A 33 11.58 0.75 24.59
CA LEU A 33 12.09 -0.62 24.61
C LEU A 33 13.21 -0.77 25.67
N GLN A 34 14.16 0.16 25.69
CA GLN A 34 15.22 0.18 26.70
C GLN A 34 14.65 0.32 28.11
N ARG A 35 13.60 1.15 28.29
CA ARG A 35 12.90 1.27 29.59
C ARG A 35 12.20 -0.02 29.99
N ILE A 36 11.63 -0.78 29.06
CA ILE A 36 11.06 -2.10 29.35
C ILE A 36 12.11 -3.01 29.94
N PHE A 37 13.28 -3.09 29.33
CA PHE A 37 14.37 -3.93 29.83
C PHE A 37 14.89 -3.48 31.19
N ARG A 38 14.99 -2.18 31.42
CA ARG A 38 15.53 -1.63 32.66
C ARG A 38 14.52 -1.56 33.82
N GLU A 39 13.31 -1.07 33.54
CA GLU A 39 12.34 -0.74 34.60
C GLU A 39 11.37 -1.89 34.88
N VAL A 40 11.04 -2.70 33.85
CA VAL A 40 10.10 -3.81 33.97
C VAL A 40 10.83 -5.11 34.25
N LEU A 41 11.87 -5.42 33.47
CA LEU A 41 12.67 -6.64 33.58
C LEU A 41 13.86 -6.51 34.53
N GLU A 42 14.15 -5.28 35.00
CA GLU A 42 15.23 -4.98 35.98
C GLU A 42 16.65 -5.41 35.51
N LEU A 43 16.87 -5.39 34.21
CA LEU A 43 18.19 -5.71 33.66
C LEU A 43 19.16 -4.54 33.90
N ASP A 44 20.47 -4.86 33.96
CA ASP A 44 21.53 -3.87 34.04
C ASP A 44 21.61 -3.02 32.77
N LYS A 45 22.35 -1.91 32.82
CA LYS A 45 22.46 -0.97 31.70
C LYS A 45 23.06 -1.61 30.46
N ALA A 46 24.08 -2.44 30.61
CA ALA A 46 24.79 -3.05 29.51
C ALA A 46 23.88 -4.06 28.77
N ALA A 47 23.26 -4.98 29.51
CA ALA A 47 22.34 -5.97 28.94
C ALA A 47 21.15 -5.31 28.27
N SER A 48 20.53 -4.28 28.90
CA SER A 48 19.42 -3.53 28.31
C SER A 48 19.80 -2.86 26.99
N SER A 49 21.01 -2.27 26.92
CA SER A 49 21.47 -1.60 25.70
C SER A 49 21.78 -2.62 24.58
N ILE A 50 22.42 -3.74 24.93
CA ILE A 50 22.72 -4.80 23.98
C ILE A 50 21.44 -5.41 23.41
N LEU A 51 20.43 -5.71 24.25
CA LEU A 51 19.16 -6.26 23.79
C LEU A 51 18.38 -5.27 22.94
N THR A 52 18.42 -3.99 23.28
CA THR A 52 17.79 -2.95 22.46
C THR A 52 18.47 -2.85 21.09
N LEU A 53 19.80 -2.85 21.06
CA LEU A 53 20.57 -2.85 19.81
C LEU A 53 20.29 -4.09 18.97
N LEU A 54 20.27 -5.27 19.61
CA LEU A 54 19.93 -6.53 18.98
C LEU A 54 18.52 -6.49 18.33
N PHE A 55 17.52 -5.94 19.03
CA PHE A 55 16.17 -5.79 18.46
C PHE A 55 16.17 -4.92 17.21
N PHE A 56 16.86 -3.79 17.22
CA PHE A 56 16.92 -2.90 16.07
C PHE A 56 17.86 -3.40 14.95
N SER A 57 18.74 -4.38 15.23
CA SER A 57 19.58 -5.03 14.22
C SER A 57 18.84 -6.09 13.39
N PHE A 58 17.66 -6.52 13.80
CA PHE A 58 16.85 -7.42 12.96
C PHE A 58 16.50 -6.74 11.65
N GLY A 59 16.79 -7.39 10.51
CA GLY A 59 16.59 -6.84 9.18
C GLY A 59 15.16 -6.33 8.93
N TYR A 60 14.15 -7.03 9.44
CA TYR A 60 12.75 -6.58 9.35
C TYR A 60 12.52 -5.24 10.07
N VAL A 61 13.07 -5.06 11.27
CA VAL A 61 12.95 -3.83 12.05
C VAL A 61 13.70 -2.69 11.37
N MET A 62 14.92 -2.95 10.86
CA MET A 62 15.70 -1.98 10.10
C MET A 62 14.93 -1.48 8.86
N VAL A 63 14.41 -2.41 8.06
CA VAL A 63 13.60 -2.06 6.86
C VAL A 63 12.37 -1.25 7.26
N THR A 64 11.68 -1.65 8.33
CA THR A 64 10.53 -0.92 8.85
C THR A 64 10.90 0.52 9.25
N CYS A 65 12.11 0.75 9.78
CA CYS A 65 12.56 2.08 10.16
C CYS A 65 13.01 2.95 8.97
N ILE A 66 13.35 2.35 7.83
CA ILE A 66 13.84 3.09 6.65
C ILE A 66 12.68 3.44 5.70
N VAL A 67 11.75 2.50 5.49
CA VAL A 67 10.64 2.70 4.56
C VAL A 67 9.57 3.59 5.22
N PRO A 68 9.17 4.71 4.59
CA PRO A 68 8.14 5.60 5.15
C PRO A 68 6.75 4.96 5.07
N ASP A 69 6.41 4.18 6.10
CA ASP A 69 5.15 3.48 6.24
C ASP A 69 4.62 3.61 7.68
N HIS A 70 3.36 3.21 7.88
CA HIS A 70 2.67 3.20 9.18
C HIS A 70 3.24 2.19 10.20
N PHE A 71 4.10 1.26 9.76
CA PHE A 71 4.65 0.20 10.62
C PHE A 71 5.49 0.72 11.79
N VAL A 72 6.28 1.78 11.60
CA VAL A 72 7.07 2.38 12.69
C VAL A 72 6.18 3.01 13.74
N ILE A 73 5.10 3.66 13.32
CA ILE A 73 4.10 4.22 14.24
C ILE A 73 3.44 3.09 15.03
N SER A 74 3.04 2.02 14.35
CA SER A 74 2.49 0.82 15.01
C SER A 74 3.47 0.20 16.01
N MET A 75 4.74 0.10 15.65
CA MET A 75 5.80 -0.42 16.52
C MET A 75 5.94 0.43 17.79
N LEU A 76 6.03 1.76 17.65
CA LEU A 76 6.09 2.67 18.79
C LEU A 76 4.87 2.49 19.71
N LEU A 77 3.66 2.49 19.15
CA LEU A 77 2.44 2.37 19.94
C LEU A 77 2.33 1.04 20.69
N LEU A 78 2.76 -0.06 20.04
CA LEU A 78 2.79 -1.37 20.68
C LEU A 78 3.85 -1.46 21.79
N ILE A 79 5.05 -0.94 21.58
CA ILE A 79 6.11 -0.89 22.60
C ILE A 79 5.67 0.00 23.78
N LEU A 80 5.04 1.15 23.50
CA LEU A 80 4.51 2.03 24.54
C LEU A 80 3.42 1.32 25.36
N ALA A 81 2.48 0.66 24.70
CA ALA A 81 1.44 -0.11 25.37
C ALA A 81 2.03 -1.24 26.23
N LEU A 82 3.04 -1.95 25.70
CA LEU A 82 3.75 -2.99 26.42
C LEU A 82 4.49 -2.44 27.65
N TYR A 83 5.16 -1.29 27.52
CA TYR A 83 5.81 -0.61 28.63
C TYR A 83 4.84 -0.25 29.75
N VAL A 84 3.73 0.41 29.41
CA VAL A 84 2.72 0.80 30.37
C VAL A 84 2.10 -0.43 31.04
N SER A 85 1.78 -1.46 30.26
CA SER A 85 1.22 -2.72 30.77
C SER A 85 2.20 -3.44 31.71
N GLY A 86 3.47 -3.53 31.32
CA GLY A 86 4.52 -4.13 32.15
C GLY A 86 4.69 -3.40 33.48
N ARG A 87 4.73 -2.06 33.45
CA ARG A 87 4.76 -1.27 34.68
C ARG A 87 3.52 -1.48 35.57
N ARG A 88 2.34 -1.57 34.96
CA ARG A 88 1.09 -1.82 35.69
C ARG A 88 1.08 -3.19 36.35
N ILE A 89 1.57 -4.22 35.67
CA ILE A 89 1.71 -5.57 36.24
C ILE A 89 2.68 -5.53 37.42
N LYS A 90 3.85 -4.91 37.27
CA LYS A 90 4.88 -4.83 38.28
C LYS A 90 4.39 -4.16 39.54
N HIS A 91 3.61 -3.09 39.42
CA HIS A 91 3.07 -2.35 40.58
C HIS A 91 1.68 -2.84 41.02
N ASN A 92 1.16 -3.94 40.48
CA ASN A 92 -0.17 -4.48 40.75
C ASN A 92 -1.32 -3.47 40.55
N HIS A 93 -1.15 -2.50 39.66
CA HIS A 93 -2.16 -1.50 39.35
C HIS A 93 -2.96 -1.88 38.10
N PRO A 94 -4.30 -1.89 38.15
CA PRO A 94 -5.09 -2.19 36.96
C PRO A 94 -5.01 -1.08 35.91
N LEU A 95 -5.17 -1.44 34.64
CA LEU A 95 -5.41 -0.50 33.57
C LEU A 95 -6.81 0.10 33.70
N LYS A 96 -6.88 1.43 33.64
CA LYS A 96 -8.17 2.13 33.65
C LYS A 96 -8.86 1.95 32.29
N ILE A 97 -10.19 1.96 32.28
CA ILE A 97 -11.00 1.82 31.05
C ILE A 97 -10.54 2.79 29.97
N TRP A 98 -10.42 4.08 30.30
CA TRP A 98 -10.02 5.10 29.32
C TRP A 98 -8.63 4.85 28.71
N GLN A 99 -7.67 4.32 29.48
CA GLN A 99 -6.34 3.98 29.00
C GLN A 99 -6.39 2.86 27.96
N THR A 100 -7.16 1.82 28.23
CA THR A 100 -7.37 0.71 27.29
C THR A 100 -8.03 1.21 26.00
N VAL A 101 -9.05 2.07 26.12
CA VAL A 101 -9.74 2.65 24.95
C VAL A 101 -8.79 3.51 24.12
N VAL A 102 -8.00 4.39 24.75
CA VAL A 102 -7.05 5.27 24.05
C VAL A 102 -5.99 4.44 23.33
N TYR A 103 -5.37 3.47 24.01
CA TYR A 103 -4.38 2.60 23.37
C TYR A 103 -5.00 1.78 22.23
N PHE A 104 -6.20 1.27 22.43
CA PHE A 104 -6.92 0.53 21.38
C PHE A 104 -7.17 1.42 20.16
N VAL A 105 -7.76 2.60 20.33
CA VAL A 105 -8.09 3.50 19.21
C VAL A 105 -6.82 3.92 18.45
N LEU A 106 -5.75 4.29 19.17
CA LEU A 106 -4.50 4.68 18.55
C LEU A 106 -3.86 3.53 17.76
N THR A 107 -3.79 2.33 18.34
CA THR A 107 -3.15 1.18 17.69
C THR A 107 -4.02 0.59 16.58
N ALA A 108 -5.33 0.50 16.79
CA ALA A 108 -6.27 0.03 15.78
C ALA A 108 -6.41 1.02 14.61
N GLY A 109 -6.25 2.34 14.86
CA GLY A 109 -6.21 3.38 13.84
C GLY A 109 -5.02 3.24 12.88
N THR A 110 -3.90 2.69 13.33
CA THR A 110 -2.76 2.36 12.46
C THR A 110 -2.91 0.98 11.81
N SER A 111 -3.40 -0.01 12.55
CA SER A 111 -3.67 -1.36 12.07
C SER A 111 -4.68 -2.05 12.98
N LEU A 112 -5.80 -2.48 12.40
CA LEU A 112 -6.89 -3.12 13.15
C LEU A 112 -6.42 -4.36 13.93
N ASN A 113 -5.50 -5.14 13.36
CA ASN A 113 -4.91 -6.32 14.00
C ASN A 113 -4.12 -5.96 15.28
N ASN A 114 -3.51 -4.78 15.34
CA ASN A 114 -2.77 -4.32 16.50
C ASN A 114 -3.70 -3.93 17.67
N GLY A 115 -4.90 -3.49 17.36
CA GLY A 115 -5.93 -3.23 18.41
C GLY A 115 -6.26 -4.47 19.23
N LEU A 116 -6.30 -5.65 18.60
CA LEU A 116 -6.53 -6.92 19.31
C LEU A 116 -5.44 -7.20 20.35
N LYS A 117 -4.18 -6.87 20.05
CA LYS A 117 -3.04 -7.04 20.97
C LYS A 117 -3.20 -6.20 22.25
N ILE A 118 -3.82 -5.03 22.15
CA ILE A 118 -4.11 -4.18 23.31
C ILE A 118 -5.13 -4.84 24.24
N PHE A 119 -6.14 -5.50 23.69
CA PHE A 119 -7.10 -6.24 24.53
C PHE A 119 -6.45 -7.40 25.26
N PHE A 120 -5.55 -8.15 24.60
CA PHE A 120 -4.76 -9.16 25.28
C PHE A 120 -3.88 -8.56 26.38
N SER A 121 -3.22 -7.44 26.11
CA SER A 121 -2.43 -6.73 27.10
C SER A 121 -3.28 -6.31 28.31
N ALA A 122 -4.48 -5.75 28.08
CA ALA A 122 -5.42 -5.39 29.12
C ALA A 122 -5.93 -6.60 29.90
N LEU A 123 -6.15 -7.75 29.23
CA LEU A 123 -6.53 -9.01 29.86
C LEU A 123 -5.46 -9.48 30.87
N PHE A 124 -4.18 -9.48 30.45
CA PHE A 124 -3.08 -9.89 31.32
C PHE A 124 -2.90 -8.94 32.52
N VAL A 125 -3.05 -7.63 32.32
CA VAL A 125 -2.91 -6.64 33.39
C VAL A 125 -4.07 -6.72 34.40
N ASN A 126 -5.31 -6.77 33.90
CA ASN A 126 -6.50 -6.69 34.73
C ASN A 126 -6.98 -8.04 35.25
N ARG A 127 -6.50 -9.16 34.65
CA ARG A 127 -6.86 -10.53 35.04
C ARG A 127 -8.39 -10.69 35.21
N LYS A 128 -8.87 -11.09 36.42
CA LYS A 128 -10.31 -11.28 36.73
C LYS A 128 -11.16 -10.01 36.50
N ARG A 129 -10.59 -8.81 36.71
CA ARG A 129 -11.30 -7.53 36.50
C ARG A 129 -11.62 -7.25 35.04
N PHE A 130 -10.88 -7.86 34.09
CA PHE A 130 -11.15 -7.73 32.65
C PHE A 130 -12.55 -8.27 32.31
N PHE A 131 -12.98 -9.35 32.94
CA PHE A 131 -14.29 -9.98 32.72
C PHE A 131 -15.44 -9.28 33.45
N CYS A 132 -15.16 -8.20 34.21
CA CYS A 132 -16.24 -7.40 34.79
C CYS A 132 -17.10 -6.80 33.65
N PRO A 133 -18.45 -6.94 33.67
CA PRO A 133 -19.31 -6.54 32.58
C PRO A 133 -19.14 -5.06 32.18
N LYS A 134 -18.93 -4.19 33.16
CA LYS A 134 -18.63 -2.76 32.90
C LYS A 134 -17.34 -2.56 32.11
N TYR A 135 -16.27 -3.28 32.47
CA TYR A 135 -14.99 -3.15 31.78
C TYR A 135 -15.07 -3.73 30.39
N LEU A 136 -15.61 -4.93 30.24
CA LEU A 136 -15.75 -5.60 28.96
C LEU A 136 -16.58 -4.78 27.97
N LEU A 137 -17.73 -4.26 28.43
CA LEU A 137 -18.61 -3.46 27.59
C LEU A 137 -17.95 -2.15 27.16
N LEU A 138 -17.39 -1.37 28.12
CA LEU A 138 -16.91 -0.02 27.85
C LEU A 138 -15.48 0.02 27.27
N ALA A 139 -14.61 -0.93 27.65
CA ALA A 139 -13.22 -0.92 27.21
C ALA A 139 -12.94 -1.78 25.97
N VAL A 140 -13.82 -2.75 25.66
CA VAL A 140 -13.60 -3.68 24.54
C VAL A 140 -14.72 -3.57 23.52
N ILE A 141 -15.95 -3.85 23.89
CA ILE A 141 -17.06 -3.95 22.94
C ILE A 141 -17.39 -2.59 22.32
N LEU A 142 -17.57 -1.56 23.15
CA LEU A 142 -17.97 -0.23 22.68
C LEU A 142 -16.94 0.37 21.70
N PRO A 143 -15.62 0.46 22.03
CA PRO A 143 -14.65 1.04 21.10
C PRO A 143 -14.46 0.17 19.85
N ALA A 144 -14.56 -1.15 19.94
CA ALA A 144 -14.50 -2.03 18.77
C ALA A 144 -15.70 -1.82 17.85
N ALA A 145 -16.91 -1.71 18.41
CA ALA A 145 -18.14 -1.45 17.65
C ALA A 145 -18.11 -0.06 16.98
N LEU A 146 -17.65 0.98 17.71
CA LEU A 146 -17.50 2.33 17.16
C LEU A 146 -16.49 2.36 16.01
N LEU A 147 -15.34 1.72 16.17
CA LEU A 147 -14.33 1.65 15.13
C LEU A 147 -14.83 0.87 13.91
N TRP A 148 -15.49 -0.27 14.14
CA TRP A 148 -16.09 -1.04 13.05
C TRP A 148 -17.17 -0.25 12.31
N GLY A 149 -18.04 0.44 13.03
CA GLY A 149 -19.06 1.32 12.46
C GLY A 149 -18.45 2.45 11.64
N PHE A 150 -17.38 3.09 12.15
CA PHE A 150 -16.65 4.13 11.45
C PHE A 150 -15.99 3.61 10.16
N CYS A 151 -15.28 2.48 10.22
CA CYS A 151 -14.68 1.85 9.04
C CYS A 151 -15.74 1.45 8.01
N ARG A 152 -16.91 0.96 8.48
CA ARG A 152 -18.02 0.62 7.60
C ARG A 152 -18.63 1.84 6.91
N TRP A 153 -18.76 2.94 7.64
CA TRP A 153 -19.26 4.21 7.11
C TRP A 153 -18.26 4.80 6.10
N GLU A 154 -16.98 4.85 6.45
CA GLU A 154 -15.90 5.33 5.57
C GLU A 154 -15.84 4.52 4.28
N TYR A 155 -15.85 3.18 4.38
CA TYR A 155 -15.86 2.30 3.22
C TYR A 155 -17.05 2.57 2.30
N ARG A 156 -18.27 2.70 2.86
CA ARG A 156 -19.46 2.98 2.07
C ARG A 156 -19.42 4.35 1.38
N THR A 157 -18.89 5.35 2.07
CA THR A 157 -18.92 6.74 1.59
C THR A 157 -17.81 7.01 0.57
N PHE A 158 -16.63 6.52 0.78
CA PHE A 158 -15.46 6.89 -0.03
C PHE A 158 -14.94 5.76 -0.92
N VAL A 159 -14.92 4.52 -0.42
CA VAL A 159 -14.29 3.41 -1.13
C VAL A 159 -15.25 2.73 -2.10
N TRP A 160 -16.45 2.44 -1.62
CA TRP A 160 -17.47 1.73 -2.42
C TRP A 160 -17.79 2.37 -3.77
N PRO A 161 -18.05 3.70 -3.89
CA PRO A 161 -18.34 4.32 -5.18
C PRO A 161 -17.18 4.17 -6.16
N VAL A 162 -15.94 4.32 -5.68
CA VAL A 162 -14.72 4.20 -6.49
C VAL A 162 -14.49 2.75 -6.95
N GLU A 163 -14.74 1.78 -6.08
CA GLU A 163 -14.66 0.37 -6.45
C GLU A 163 -15.70 -0.03 -7.47
N MET A 164 -16.94 0.44 -7.33
CA MET A 164 -18.00 0.17 -8.29
C MET A 164 -17.66 0.77 -9.66
N ALA A 165 -17.22 2.03 -9.70
CA ALA A 165 -16.78 2.66 -10.95
C ALA A 165 -15.61 1.90 -11.60
N ARG A 166 -14.64 1.43 -10.80
CA ARG A 166 -13.54 0.58 -11.30
C ARG A 166 -14.03 -0.76 -11.84
N LYS A 167 -14.97 -1.42 -11.17
CA LYS A 167 -15.55 -2.69 -11.63
C LYS A 167 -16.28 -2.51 -12.95
N GLU A 168 -17.09 -1.45 -13.07
CA GLU A 168 -17.79 -1.11 -14.32
C GLU A 168 -16.81 -0.82 -15.47
N MET A 169 -15.77 -0.03 -15.21
CA MET A 169 -14.74 0.24 -16.21
C MET A 169 -14.00 -1.02 -16.65
N LYS A 170 -13.70 -1.92 -15.71
CA LYS A 170 -13.08 -3.22 -16.04
C LYS A 170 -14.03 -4.10 -16.85
N ALA A 171 -15.31 -4.14 -16.49
CA ALA A 171 -16.34 -4.88 -17.23
C ALA A 171 -16.51 -4.34 -18.66
N LYS A 172 -16.61 -3.01 -18.82
CA LYS A 172 -16.69 -2.37 -20.14
C LYS A 172 -15.45 -2.69 -21.01
N LYS A 173 -14.25 -2.55 -20.46
CA LYS A 173 -13.00 -2.91 -21.17
C LYS A 173 -12.94 -4.40 -21.52
N ALA A 174 -13.43 -5.28 -20.67
CA ALA A 174 -13.46 -6.72 -20.94
C ALA A 174 -14.48 -7.05 -22.04
N ALA A 175 -15.64 -6.43 -22.03
CA ALA A 175 -16.67 -6.57 -23.06
C ALA A 175 -16.17 -6.05 -24.44
N GLU A 176 -15.55 -4.86 -24.45
CA GLU A 176 -14.96 -4.28 -25.66
C GLU A 176 -13.84 -5.18 -26.22
N LYS A 177 -13.00 -5.75 -25.35
CA LYS A 177 -11.94 -6.66 -25.76
C LYS A 177 -12.50 -7.95 -26.38
N LYS A 178 -13.57 -8.51 -25.82
CA LYS A 178 -14.27 -9.66 -26.39
C LYS A 178 -14.89 -9.33 -27.73
N ALA A 179 -15.64 -8.24 -27.83
CA ALA A 179 -16.25 -7.80 -29.09
C ALA A 179 -15.20 -7.55 -30.18
N ARG A 180 -14.04 -7.00 -29.82
CA ARG A 180 -12.93 -6.82 -30.76
C ARG A 180 -12.34 -8.16 -31.21
N GLN A 181 -12.21 -9.13 -30.31
CA GLN A 181 -11.72 -10.48 -30.65
C GLN A 181 -12.70 -11.20 -31.59
N GLU A 182 -14.00 -11.09 -31.32
CA GLU A 182 -15.05 -11.68 -32.17
C GLU A 182 -15.06 -11.06 -33.57
N ARG A 183 -14.98 -9.73 -33.67
CA ARG A 183 -14.85 -9.04 -34.97
C ARG A 183 -13.60 -9.48 -35.73
N MET A 184 -12.47 -9.62 -35.05
CA MET A 184 -11.23 -10.10 -35.69
C MET A 184 -11.35 -11.56 -36.13
N ALA A 185 -12.03 -12.41 -35.37
CA ALA A 185 -12.29 -13.79 -35.75
C ALA A 185 -13.21 -13.87 -37.00
N GLN A 186 -14.32 -13.08 -37.01
CA GLN A 186 -15.20 -12.99 -38.17
C GLN A 186 -14.48 -12.49 -39.45
N LEU A 187 -13.67 -11.42 -39.29
CA LEU A 187 -12.86 -10.92 -40.41
C LEU A 187 -11.87 -11.95 -40.94
N LYS A 188 -11.31 -12.76 -40.04
CA LYS A 188 -10.41 -13.85 -40.44
C LYS A 188 -11.15 -14.94 -41.23
N GLN A 189 -12.33 -15.34 -40.73
CA GLN A 189 -13.17 -16.33 -41.42
C GLN A 189 -13.61 -15.84 -42.83
N ILE A 190 -14.04 -14.57 -42.96
CA ILE A 190 -14.44 -13.96 -44.22
C ILE A 190 -13.23 -13.93 -45.18
N LYS A 191 -12.05 -13.58 -44.67
CA LYS A 191 -10.82 -13.57 -45.47
C LYS A 191 -10.44 -14.98 -45.96
N ASP A 192 -10.55 -15.97 -45.09
CA ASP A 192 -10.24 -17.36 -45.41
C ASP A 192 -11.23 -17.95 -46.45
N SER A 193 -12.54 -17.60 -46.34
CA SER A 193 -13.55 -18.02 -47.32
C SER A 193 -13.36 -17.32 -48.65
N LEU A 194 -13.08 -16.02 -48.68
CA LEU A 194 -12.77 -15.29 -49.91
C LEU A 194 -11.51 -15.84 -50.62
N THR A 195 -10.51 -16.24 -49.83
CA THR A 195 -9.28 -16.84 -50.39
C THR A 195 -9.59 -18.21 -51.01
N LYS A 196 -10.42 -19.02 -50.34
CA LYS A 196 -10.84 -20.33 -50.91
C LYS A 196 -11.66 -20.18 -52.18
N ASP A 197 -12.62 -19.25 -52.22
CA ASP A 197 -13.44 -18.96 -53.39
C ASP A 197 -12.60 -18.43 -54.58
N SER A 198 -11.58 -17.62 -54.28
CA SER A 198 -10.67 -17.11 -55.30
C SER A 198 -9.80 -18.23 -55.91
N ILE A 199 -9.38 -19.19 -55.07
CA ILE A 199 -8.63 -20.37 -55.51
C ILE A 199 -9.52 -21.30 -56.37
N GLN A 200 -10.79 -21.52 -55.94
CA GLN A 200 -11.71 -22.38 -56.66
C GLN A 200 -12.15 -21.82 -58.04
N ARG A 201 -12.23 -20.50 -58.20
CA ARG A 201 -12.61 -19.84 -59.47
C ARG A 201 -11.49 -19.67 -60.46
N GLY A 202 -10.28 -20.18 -60.20
CA GLY A 202 -9.15 -20.14 -61.15
C GLY A 202 -8.71 -18.73 -61.53
N LEU A 203 -9.14 -17.70 -60.80
CA LEU A 203 -8.68 -16.34 -61.01
C LEU A 203 -7.21 -16.24 -60.67
N LYS A 204 -6.38 -16.12 -61.67
CA LYS A 204 -4.93 -15.89 -61.57
C LYS A 204 -4.69 -14.71 -60.60
N ILE A 205 -4.27 -15.09 -59.46
CA ILE A 205 -4.00 -14.21 -58.34
C ILE A 205 -2.76 -13.39 -58.67
N ILE A 206 -2.95 -12.09 -58.55
CA ILE A 206 -1.96 -11.08 -58.16
C ILE A 206 -0.52 -11.41 -58.56
N LYS A 207 -0.05 -10.65 -59.53
CA LYS A 207 1.33 -10.70 -60.02
C LYS A 207 2.33 -10.76 -58.86
N PRO A 208 3.39 -11.58 -58.96
CA PRO A 208 4.40 -11.72 -57.92
C PRO A 208 5.03 -10.38 -57.47
N GLU A 209 4.98 -9.37 -58.33
CA GLU A 209 5.41 -7.99 -58.02
C GLU A 209 4.59 -7.28 -56.95
N GLU A 210 3.25 -7.48 -56.92
CA GLU A 210 2.39 -6.89 -55.88
C GLU A 210 2.58 -7.56 -54.51
N ILE A 211 2.89 -8.87 -54.51
CA ILE A 211 3.23 -9.60 -53.29
C ILE A 211 4.57 -9.11 -52.74
N ALA A 212 5.56 -8.90 -53.60
CA ALA A 212 6.86 -8.37 -53.22
C ALA A 212 6.78 -6.92 -52.71
N GLN A 213 5.92 -6.09 -53.33
CA GLN A 213 5.67 -4.72 -52.86
C GLN A 213 4.91 -4.66 -51.55
N LYS A 214 3.96 -5.55 -51.33
CA LYS A 214 3.23 -5.67 -50.08
C LYS A 214 4.11 -6.18 -48.93
N ALA A 215 4.98 -7.19 -49.22
CA ALA A 215 5.97 -7.68 -48.27
C ALA A 215 7.02 -6.60 -47.92
N LYS A 216 7.44 -5.78 -48.89
CA LYS A 216 8.28 -4.60 -48.63
C LYS A 216 7.58 -3.56 -47.75
N ASN A 217 6.32 -3.25 -48.02
CA ASN A 217 5.55 -2.29 -47.23
C ASN A 217 5.30 -2.81 -45.79
N ASP A 218 5.04 -4.10 -45.62
CA ASP A 218 4.84 -4.73 -44.29
C ASP A 218 6.17 -4.76 -43.50
N SER A 219 7.31 -5.00 -44.18
CA SER A 219 8.63 -4.93 -43.55
C SER A 219 9.01 -3.50 -43.17
N ILE A 220 8.67 -2.50 -43.98
CA ILE A 220 8.86 -1.07 -43.65
C ILE A 220 7.96 -0.65 -42.49
N GLN A 221 6.71 -1.11 -42.42
CA GLN A 221 5.82 -0.85 -41.29
C GLN A 221 6.32 -1.53 -40.03
N LYS A 222 6.79 -2.77 -40.09
CA LYS A 222 7.41 -3.46 -38.94
C LYS A 222 8.68 -2.75 -38.49
N ALA A 223 9.53 -2.30 -39.40
CA ALA A 223 10.72 -1.52 -39.06
C ALA A 223 10.36 -0.16 -38.39
N LYS A 224 9.33 0.53 -38.93
CA LYS A 224 8.80 1.76 -38.30
C LYS A 224 8.18 1.51 -36.91
N GLN A 225 7.50 0.39 -36.71
CA GLN A 225 6.98 0.01 -35.39
C GLN A 225 8.09 -0.36 -34.41
N LEU A 226 9.12 -1.08 -34.85
CA LEU A 226 10.30 -1.40 -34.05
C LEU A 226 11.07 -0.12 -33.68
N ALA A 227 11.31 0.77 -34.64
CA ALA A 227 11.93 2.07 -34.36
C ALA A 227 11.09 2.95 -33.42
N ARG A 228 9.76 2.93 -33.53
CA ARG A 228 8.86 3.59 -32.57
C ARG A 228 8.93 2.96 -31.17
N ASN A 229 9.01 1.65 -31.10
CA ASN A 229 9.12 0.93 -29.81
C ASN A 229 10.50 1.13 -29.17
N GLU A 230 11.57 1.19 -29.98
CA GLU A 230 12.91 1.55 -29.52
C GLU A 230 13.01 3.02 -29.08
N ALA A 231 12.41 3.94 -29.84
CA ALA A 231 12.31 5.34 -29.43
C ALA A 231 11.46 5.52 -28.17
N ARG A 232 10.44 4.66 -27.96
CA ARG A 232 9.68 4.61 -26.71
C ARG A 232 10.51 4.06 -25.54
N LYS A 233 11.34 3.02 -25.80
CA LYS A 233 12.29 2.49 -24.81
C LYS A 233 13.41 3.48 -24.47
N LYS A 234 13.93 4.20 -25.49
CA LYS A 234 14.95 5.24 -25.31
C LYS A 234 14.42 6.51 -24.63
N ARG A 235 13.10 6.78 -24.69
CA ARG A 235 12.51 7.92 -23.98
C ARG A 235 12.40 7.70 -22.47
N GLY A 236 12.75 6.53 -21.95
CA GLY A 236 12.61 6.18 -20.55
C GLY A 236 11.13 6.21 -20.10
N PRO A 237 10.82 5.72 -18.94
CA PRO A 237 9.55 5.98 -18.31
C PRO A 237 9.36 7.51 -18.26
N LYS A 238 8.14 8.00 -18.54
CA LYS A 238 7.83 9.41 -18.37
C LYS A 238 8.28 9.76 -16.97
N GLN A 239 9.27 10.64 -16.86
CA GLN A 239 9.73 11.12 -15.56
C GLN A 239 8.49 11.54 -14.78
N GLY A 240 8.23 10.86 -13.67
CA GLY A 240 7.19 11.26 -12.75
C GLY A 240 7.40 12.73 -12.41
N ALA A 241 6.34 13.46 -12.24
CA ALA A 241 6.43 14.87 -11.88
C ALA A 241 7.36 15.01 -10.67
N PRO A 242 8.30 15.92 -10.68
CA PRO A 242 9.26 16.08 -9.59
C PRO A 242 8.50 16.24 -8.27
N ILE A 243 8.84 15.43 -7.29
CA ILE A 243 8.21 15.38 -5.94
C ILE A 243 8.07 16.78 -5.32
N MET A 244 8.95 17.69 -5.72
CA MET A 244 9.04 19.06 -5.21
C MET A 244 8.06 20.07 -5.87
N LYS A 245 7.32 19.71 -6.90
CA LYS A 245 6.44 20.63 -7.65
C LYS A 245 4.96 20.58 -7.27
N GLY A 246 4.63 20.24 -6.03
CA GLY A 246 3.25 20.33 -5.54
C GLY A 246 2.28 19.28 -6.04
N GLU A 247 2.70 18.34 -6.88
CA GLU A 247 1.89 17.24 -7.34
C GLU A 247 1.91 16.10 -6.33
N PHE A 248 0.75 15.43 -6.15
CA PHE A 248 0.65 14.29 -5.26
C PHE A 248 1.38 13.09 -5.87
N MET A 249 2.08 12.34 -5.01
CA MET A 249 2.65 11.05 -5.39
C MET A 249 1.56 10.13 -5.95
N ASN A 250 1.70 9.71 -7.18
CA ASN A 250 0.74 8.81 -7.82
C ASN A 250 1.10 7.35 -7.56
N TRP A 251 0.77 6.87 -6.35
CA TRP A 251 0.98 5.47 -5.94
C TRP A 251 0.16 4.46 -6.75
N THR A 252 -0.77 4.93 -7.59
CA THR A 252 -1.75 4.10 -8.29
C THR A 252 -1.65 4.20 -9.80
N ASP A 253 -0.52 4.61 -10.35
CA ASP A 253 -0.35 4.62 -11.80
C ASP A 253 -0.49 3.18 -12.35
N ALA A 254 -1.61 2.96 -13.06
CA ALA A 254 -1.95 1.65 -13.61
C ALA A 254 -1.08 1.25 -14.82
N THR A 255 -0.22 2.15 -15.29
CA THR A 255 0.65 1.95 -16.47
C THR A 255 2.05 1.48 -16.12
N SER A 256 2.48 1.66 -14.87
CA SER A 256 3.77 1.21 -14.35
C SER A 256 3.61 0.05 -13.37
N SER A 257 4.64 -0.79 -13.25
CA SER A 257 4.68 -1.77 -12.17
C SER A 257 4.78 -1.03 -10.83
N ARG A 258 4.23 -1.61 -9.76
CA ARG A 258 4.25 -0.99 -8.41
C ARG A 258 5.64 -0.56 -7.95
N THR A 259 6.65 -1.35 -8.29
CA THR A 259 8.06 -1.09 -7.97
C THR A 259 8.62 0.10 -8.77
N LEU A 260 8.29 0.21 -10.05
CA LEU A 260 8.70 1.34 -10.90
C LEU A 260 8.03 2.64 -10.46
N SER A 261 6.75 2.62 -10.13
CA SER A 261 6.02 3.79 -9.63
C SER A 261 6.61 4.32 -8.32
N ILE A 262 7.06 3.43 -7.42
CA ILE A 262 7.73 3.81 -6.17
C ILE A 262 9.08 4.46 -6.46
N VAL A 263 9.88 3.86 -7.35
CA VAL A 263 11.21 4.39 -7.70
C VAL A 263 11.10 5.74 -8.42
N GLU A 264 10.15 5.89 -9.34
CA GLU A 264 9.91 7.14 -10.07
C GLU A 264 9.43 8.29 -9.16
N ASN A 265 8.74 7.97 -8.07
CA ASN A 265 8.29 8.97 -7.10
C ASN A 265 9.34 9.27 -6.02
N LEU A 266 10.41 8.46 -5.92
CA LEU A 266 11.53 8.67 -4.99
C LEU A 266 12.72 9.41 -5.62
N MET A 267 12.84 9.40 -6.96
CA MET A 267 13.83 10.16 -7.71
C MET A 267 13.26 11.50 -8.18
#